data_0193be53fe3a3b1a1f657f00dfe37889
#
_entry.id   0193be53fe3a3b1a1f657f00dfe37889
#
_cell.length_a   1.000
_cell.length_b   1.000
_cell.length_c   1.000
_cell.angle_alpha   90.00
_cell.angle_beta   90.00
_cell.angle_gamma   90.00
#
_symmetry.space_group_name_H-M   'P 1'
#
loop_
_entity.id
_entity.type
_entity.pdbx_description
1 polymer ?
#
loop_
_entity_poly.entity_id
_entity_poly.type
_entity_poly.pdbx_seq_one_letter_code
_entity_poly.pdbx_strand_id
1 'polypeptide(L)'
;MQNLQKEYGLYINGKWQPASDGATFKTYSPATGEELAVCAEATREDVDAAVKAAHAAWESWKNTTPVERAVILNKIADIIDANAQHLAEVESLDNGKPIRETSMIDIPMSADHFRYFAAAIRTEEGTATMLDNNTLSLVLHEPIGVVGQIIPWNFPFLMAAWKLAPALAAGDCIVLKPSSTTSLSVLELVRLIEGVLPAGVLNVITGKGSRSGQYVLEHPGFAKLAFTGSTEVGRGVAQAAADKLIPATLELGGKSANIYFDDCNWDLAMEGLLLGILFNQGQVCCAGSRVFVHEKIYDKFVEEAVKRFNAVKVGNPLDPATQMGSQIDAKQVAKIASYIDIAKAEGAAIACGGHKLTENGLDKGNFFAPTLITNVTNDMRVAREEIFGPVAVVIKFKDEAEVVKRANDSNYGLGGAVWTQDINRAIRVAKAVQTGRIWVNTYNAIPAGAPFGGYKESGIGRETHKVMLEHYSQTKNIMINLGEKPLGLY
;
A
#
# COMPACT_ATOMS: atom_id res chain seq x y z
N MET A 1 -13.38 -23.06 -0.55
CA MET A 1 -14.25 -22.47 0.50
C MET A 1 -14.35 -23.30 1.79
N GLN A 2 -13.61 -24.40 1.93
CA GLN A 2 -13.80 -25.31 3.09
C GLN A 2 -13.24 -24.78 4.43
N ASN A 3 -12.47 -23.67 4.48
CA ASN A 3 -11.79 -23.26 5.71
C ASN A 3 -11.99 -21.78 6.12
N LEU A 4 -12.84 -21.02 5.43
CA LEU A 4 -13.14 -19.64 5.84
C LEU A 4 -14.13 -19.66 7.00
N GLN A 5 -13.84 -18.91 8.08
CA GLN A 5 -14.75 -18.79 9.22
C GLN A 5 -15.96 -17.93 8.84
N LYS A 6 -17.12 -18.26 9.38
CA LYS A 6 -18.36 -17.50 9.17
C LYS A 6 -18.40 -16.19 9.96
N GLU A 7 -17.69 -16.16 11.09
CA GLU A 7 -17.67 -15.03 12.02
C GLU A 7 -16.26 -14.77 12.52
N TYR A 8 -15.88 -13.49 12.58
CA TYR A 8 -14.61 -13.03 13.11
C TYR A 8 -14.84 -11.97 14.18
N GLY A 9 -14.22 -12.19 15.34
CA GLY A 9 -14.15 -11.20 16.41
C GLY A 9 -13.06 -10.15 16.19
N LEU A 10 -12.89 -9.28 17.18
CA LEU A 10 -11.69 -8.47 17.37
C LEU A 10 -10.60 -9.34 17.99
N TYR A 11 -9.32 -9.09 17.62
CA TYR A 11 -8.19 -9.76 18.25
C TYR A 11 -7.48 -8.78 19.18
N ILE A 12 -7.70 -8.92 20.47
CA ILE A 12 -7.17 -8.00 21.50
C ILE A 12 -6.49 -8.80 22.60
N ASN A 13 -5.28 -8.42 22.96
CA ASN A 13 -4.50 -9.04 24.03
C ASN A 13 -4.37 -10.57 23.87
N GLY A 14 -4.11 -11.03 22.63
CA GLY A 14 -3.94 -12.45 22.32
C GLY A 14 -5.25 -13.27 22.34
N LYS A 15 -6.42 -12.63 22.28
CA LYS A 15 -7.71 -13.32 22.34
C LYS A 15 -8.69 -12.75 21.32
N TRP A 16 -9.50 -13.64 20.74
CA TRP A 16 -10.65 -13.28 19.93
C TRP A 16 -11.85 -12.94 20.84
N GLN A 17 -12.51 -11.83 20.55
CA GLN A 17 -13.66 -11.38 21.31
C GLN A 17 -14.67 -10.62 20.43
N PRO A 18 -15.96 -10.61 20.75
CA PRO A 18 -16.93 -9.75 20.08
C PRO A 18 -16.63 -8.27 20.34
N ALA A 19 -17.23 -7.36 19.57
CA ALA A 19 -17.29 -5.96 19.94
C ALA A 19 -18.06 -5.76 21.26
N SER A 20 -17.68 -4.77 22.05
CA SER A 20 -18.24 -4.53 23.39
C SER A 20 -19.74 -4.23 23.37
N ASP A 21 -20.26 -3.68 22.28
CA ASP A 21 -21.70 -3.45 22.04
C ASP A 21 -22.37 -4.55 21.19
N GLY A 22 -21.62 -5.58 20.79
CA GLY A 22 -22.10 -6.66 19.93
C GLY A 22 -22.29 -6.27 18.47
N ALA A 23 -21.87 -5.06 18.05
CA ALA A 23 -22.02 -4.59 16.67
C ALA A 23 -21.16 -5.41 15.70
N THR A 24 -21.72 -5.67 14.52
CA THR A 24 -21.06 -6.42 13.44
C THR A 24 -21.32 -5.77 12.08
N PHE A 25 -20.49 -6.14 11.11
CA PHE A 25 -20.72 -5.85 9.70
C PHE A 25 -20.41 -7.08 8.84
N LYS A 26 -20.98 -7.11 7.64
CA LYS A 26 -20.82 -8.20 6.68
C LYS A 26 -19.78 -7.84 5.64
N THR A 27 -19.02 -8.83 5.19
CA THR A 27 -18.16 -8.75 4.01
C THR A 27 -18.78 -9.53 2.86
N TYR A 28 -18.52 -9.08 1.65
CA TYR A 28 -19.10 -9.65 0.43
C TYR A 28 -18.04 -9.83 -0.62
N SER A 29 -18.12 -10.92 -1.39
CA SER A 29 -17.31 -11.06 -2.59
C SER A 29 -17.68 -10.00 -3.62
N PRO A 30 -16.75 -9.16 -4.06
CA PRO A 30 -17.03 -8.14 -5.07
C PRO A 30 -17.32 -8.74 -6.45
N ALA A 31 -16.91 -9.98 -6.68
CA ALA A 31 -17.13 -10.70 -7.93
C ALA A 31 -18.50 -11.37 -8.05
N THR A 32 -19.10 -11.79 -6.92
CA THR A 32 -20.37 -12.54 -6.93
C THR A 32 -21.48 -11.87 -6.14
N GLY A 33 -21.16 -10.90 -5.25
CA GLY A 33 -22.09 -10.30 -4.32
C GLY A 33 -22.49 -11.22 -3.14
N GLU A 34 -21.92 -12.41 -3.04
CA GLU A 34 -22.20 -13.36 -1.97
C GLU A 34 -21.56 -12.92 -0.65
N GLU A 35 -22.28 -13.12 0.45
CA GLU A 35 -21.76 -12.90 1.79
C GLU A 35 -20.65 -13.90 2.10
N LEU A 36 -19.48 -13.40 2.51
CA LEU A 36 -18.32 -14.21 2.86
C LEU A 36 -18.27 -14.50 4.37
N ALA A 37 -18.38 -13.46 5.18
CA ALA A 37 -18.30 -13.55 6.63
C ALA A 37 -18.95 -12.35 7.33
N VAL A 38 -19.14 -12.48 8.65
CA VAL A 38 -19.54 -11.41 9.57
C VAL A 38 -18.35 -11.07 10.45
N CYS A 39 -18.00 -9.78 10.54
CA CYS A 39 -16.90 -9.29 11.36
C CYS A 39 -17.42 -8.38 12.48
N ALA A 40 -16.79 -8.41 13.65
CA ALA A 40 -17.09 -7.49 14.74
C ALA A 40 -16.77 -6.03 14.32
N GLU A 41 -17.57 -5.05 14.76
CA GLU A 41 -17.35 -3.62 14.51
C GLU A 41 -16.94 -2.91 15.80
N ALA A 42 -15.63 -2.65 15.96
CA ALA A 42 -15.05 -2.11 17.18
C ALA A 42 -15.66 -0.78 17.61
N THR A 43 -15.92 -0.66 18.90
CA THR A 43 -16.34 0.56 19.59
C THR A 43 -15.13 1.40 20.04
N ARG A 44 -15.38 2.52 20.70
CA ARG A 44 -14.35 3.33 21.35
C ARG A 44 -13.69 2.56 22.50
N GLU A 45 -14.47 1.83 23.28
CA GLU A 45 -14.03 1.00 24.40
C GLU A 45 -13.13 -0.14 23.94
N ASP A 46 -13.42 -0.74 22.79
CA ASP A 46 -12.58 -1.78 22.19
C ASP A 46 -11.23 -1.24 21.72
N VAL A 47 -11.22 -0.04 21.13
CA VAL A 47 -9.97 0.66 20.75
C VAL A 47 -9.15 0.98 22.01
N ASP A 48 -9.78 1.49 23.06
CA ASP A 48 -9.12 1.77 24.34
C ASP A 48 -8.53 0.48 24.95
N ALA A 49 -9.27 -0.63 24.93
CA ALA A 49 -8.79 -1.92 25.39
C ALA A 49 -7.58 -2.43 24.59
N ALA A 50 -7.60 -2.28 23.25
CA ALA A 50 -6.50 -2.65 22.37
C ALA A 50 -5.24 -1.81 22.65
N VAL A 51 -5.39 -0.51 22.82
CA VAL A 51 -4.27 0.39 23.14
C VAL A 51 -3.70 0.10 24.52
N LYS A 52 -4.54 -0.14 25.55
CA LYS A 52 -4.08 -0.54 26.89
C LYS A 52 -3.32 -1.86 26.86
N ALA A 53 -3.80 -2.85 26.10
CA ALA A 53 -3.12 -4.13 25.93
C ALA A 53 -1.74 -3.93 25.24
N ALA A 54 -1.67 -3.07 24.24
CA ALA A 54 -0.43 -2.74 23.55
C ALA A 54 0.58 -2.04 24.49
N HIS A 55 0.16 -1.10 25.30
CA HIS A 55 1.02 -0.45 26.29
C HIS A 55 1.56 -1.43 27.33
N ALA A 56 0.70 -2.33 27.84
CA ALA A 56 1.13 -3.34 28.79
C ALA A 56 2.16 -4.32 28.20
N ALA A 57 1.96 -4.74 26.96
CA ALA A 57 2.89 -5.61 26.25
C ALA A 57 4.21 -4.90 25.91
N TRP A 58 4.17 -3.62 25.61
CA TRP A 58 5.34 -2.83 25.19
C TRP A 58 6.42 -2.78 26.28
N GLU A 59 6.06 -2.80 27.55
CA GLU A 59 7.03 -2.80 28.66
C GLU A 59 8.04 -3.96 28.62
N SER A 60 7.61 -5.11 28.09
CA SER A 60 8.50 -6.25 27.88
C SER A 60 9.02 -6.34 26.44
N TRP A 61 8.17 -6.06 25.44
CA TRP A 61 8.51 -6.22 24.03
C TRP A 61 9.65 -5.29 23.58
N LYS A 62 9.67 -4.03 24.01
CA LYS A 62 10.75 -3.07 23.71
C LYS A 62 12.14 -3.54 24.17
N ASN A 63 12.21 -4.42 25.16
CA ASN A 63 13.45 -4.94 25.73
C ASN A 63 13.90 -6.26 25.08
N THR A 64 13.13 -6.81 24.12
CA THR A 64 13.57 -7.97 23.33
C THR A 64 14.75 -7.61 22.45
N THR A 65 15.64 -8.56 22.24
CA THR A 65 16.81 -8.35 21.38
C THR A 65 16.41 -8.35 19.90
N PRO A 66 17.18 -7.70 19.01
CA PRO A 66 17.00 -7.82 17.56
C PRO A 66 16.95 -9.26 17.06
N VAL A 67 17.71 -10.16 17.70
CA VAL A 67 17.75 -11.59 17.34
C VAL A 67 16.43 -12.29 17.67
N GLU A 68 15.86 -12.05 18.85
CA GLU A 68 14.57 -12.62 19.26
C GLU A 68 13.44 -12.14 18.33
N ARG A 69 13.39 -10.85 18.01
CA ARG A 69 12.41 -10.31 17.07
C ARG A 69 12.59 -10.90 15.65
N ALA A 70 13.82 -11.04 15.17
CA ALA A 70 14.12 -11.65 13.87
C ALA A 70 13.63 -13.11 13.79
N VAL A 71 13.77 -13.90 14.87
CA VAL A 71 13.25 -15.28 14.92
C VAL A 71 11.72 -15.29 14.78
N ILE A 72 11.03 -14.39 15.47
CA ILE A 72 9.57 -14.29 15.40
C ILE A 72 9.11 -13.87 13.99
N LEU A 73 9.76 -12.87 13.38
CA LEU A 73 9.43 -12.42 12.02
C LEU A 73 9.63 -13.52 10.97
N ASN A 74 10.73 -14.28 11.05
CA ASN A 74 10.96 -15.43 10.18
C ASN A 74 9.88 -16.52 10.38
N LYS A 75 9.47 -16.78 11.63
CA LYS A 75 8.41 -17.74 11.91
C LYS A 75 7.07 -17.30 11.31
N ILE A 76 6.75 -16.00 11.34
CA ILE A 76 5.56 -15.45 10.66
C ILE A 76 5.67 -15.69 9.15
N ALA A 77 6.81 -15.39 8.53
CA ALA A 77 7.04 -15.62 7.11
C ALA A 77 6.87 -17.11 6.72
N ASP A 78 7.43 -18.03 7.53
CA ASP A 78 7.30 -19.48 7.28
C ASP A 78 5.84 -19.96 7.39
N ILE A 79 5.06 -19.39 8.31
CA ILE A 79 3.63 -19.67 8.44
C ILE A 79 2.86 -19.13 7.21
N ILE A 80 3.20 -17.94 6.70
CA ILE A 80 2.60 -17.40 5.47
C ILE A 80 2.88 -18.35 4.30
N ASP A 81 4.12 -18.77 4.09
CA ASP A 81 4.49 -19.68 3.00
C ASP A 81 3.79 -21.05 3.13
N ALA A 82 3.71 -21.59 4.34
CA ALA A 82 3.04 -22.86 4.60
C ALA A 82 1.53 -22.82 4.32
N ASN A 83 0.92 -21.63 4.31
CA ASN A 83 -0.51 -21.41 4.07
C ASN A 83 -0.78 -20.55 2.83
N ALA A 84 0.19 -20.41 1.91
CA ALA A 84 0.15 -19.46 0.81
C ALA A 84 -1.10 -19.63 -0.08
N GLN A 85 -1.46 -20.86 -0.43
CA GLN A 85 -2.63 -21.13 -1.26
C GLN A 85 -3.94 -20.66 -0.58
N HIS A 86 -4.13 -20.98 0.69
CA HIS A 86 -5.31 -20.56 1.45
C HIS A 86 -5.40 -19.03 1.54
N LEU A 87 -4.31 -18.37 1.90
CA LEU A 87 -4.26 -16.92 2.02
C LEU A 87 -4.51 -16.22 0.68
N ALA A 88 -3.97 -16.76 -0.42
CA ALA A 88 -4.20 -16.23 -1.76
C ALA A 88 -5.67 -16.37 -2.19
N GLU A 89 -6.31 -17.49 -1.90
CA GLU A 89 -7.74 -17.69 -2.17
C GLU A 89 -8.61 -16.73 -1.38
N VAL A 90 -8.33 -16.55 -0.08
CA VAL A 90 -9.07 -15.60 0.77
C VAL A 90 -8.89 -14.17 0.28
N GLU A 91 -7.66 -13.76 -0.05
CA GLU A 91 -7.36 -12.43 -0.60
C GLU A 91 -8.14 -12.20 -1.91
N SER A 92 -8.16 -13.19 -2.82
CA SER A 92 -8.90 -13.09 -4.08
C SER A 92 -10.40 -13.01 -3.88
N LEU A 93 -10.97 -13.77 -2.96
CA LEU A 93 -12.41 -13.75 -2.65
C LEU A 93 -12.87 -12.42 -2.05
N ASP A 94 -12.09 -11.89 -1.12
CA ASP A 94 -12.44 -10.69 -0.34
C ASP A 94 -12.17 -9.39 -1.13
N ASN A 95 -11.14 -9.38 -2.00
CA ASN A 95 -10.74 -8.21 -2.78
C ASN A 95 -11.26 -8.21 -4.23
N GLY A 96 -11.43 -9.38 -4.83
CA GLY A 96 -11.83 -9.53 -6.23
C GLY A 96 -10.69 -9.59 -7.24
N LYS A 97 -9.43 -9.50 -6.82
CA LYS A 97 -8.25 -9.63 -7.70
C LYS A 97 -8.02 -11.08 -8.13
N PRO A 98 -7.41 -11.32 -9.31
CA PRO A 98 -7.17 -12.68 -9.79
C PRO A 98 -6.25 -13.47 -8.89
N ILE A 99 -6.55 -14.76 -8.70
CA ILE A 99 -5.75 -15.71 -7.92
C ILE A 99 -4.29 -15.77 -8.42
N ARG A 100 -4.04 -15.55 -9.69
CA ARG A 100 -2.69 -15.48 -10.27
C ARG A 100 -1.86 -14.32 -9.67
N GLU A 101 -2.50 -13.21 -9.31
CA GLU A 101 -1.81 -12.07 -8.68
C GLU A 101 -1.57 -12.33 -7.19
N THR A 102 -2.57 -12.82 -6.47
CA THR A 102 -2.43 -13.07 -5.04
C THR A 102 -1.44 -14.18 -4.74
N SER A 103 -1.46 -15.28 -5.53
CA SER A 103 -0.56 -16.43 -5.34
C SER A 103 0.88 -16.17 -5.79
N MET A 104 1.10 -15.34 -6.84
CA MET A 104 2.44 -15.08 -7.38
C MET A 104 3.10 -13.82 -6.82
N ILE A 105 2.30 -12.87 -6.29
CA ILE A 105 2.78 -11.55 -5.88
C ILE A 105 2.43 -11.24 -4.44
N ASP A 106 1.15 -11.07 -4.08
CA ASP A 106 0.76 -10.50 -2.79
C ASP A 106 1.25 -11.33 -1.60
N ILE A 107 1.00 -12.63 -1.62
CA ILE A 107 1.35 -13.51 -0.51
C ILE A 107 2.86 -13.77 -0.43
N PRO A 108 3.57 -14.15 -1.52
CA PRO A 108 5.02 -14.33 -1.48
C PRO A 108 5.79 -13.06 -1.11
N MET A 109 5.39 -11.89 -1.64
CA MET A 109 6.01 -10.62 -1.27
C MET A 109 5.80 -10.28 0.20
N SER A 110 4.65 -10.63 0.77
CA SER A 110 4.37 -10.40 2.18
C SER A 110 5.29 -11.22 3.08
N ALA A 111 5.51 -12.51 2.76
CA ALA A 111 6.48 -13.34 3.46
C ALA A 111 7.91 -12.78 3.34
N ASP A 112 8.30 -12.33 2.12
CA ASP A 112 9.61 -11.71 1.87
C ASP A 112 9.82 -10.43 2.71
N HIS A 113 8.78 -9.60 2.89
CA HIS A 113 8.88 -8.40 3.74
C HIS A 113 9.17 -8.74 5.20
N PHE A 114 8.54 -9.76 5.77
CA PHE A 114 8.87 -10.21 7.11
C PHE A 114 10.31 -10.71 7.21
N ARG A 115 10.80 -11.49 6.22
CA ARG A 115 12.20 -11.95 6.17
C ARG A 115 13.17 -10.80 6.00
N TYR A 116 12.84 -9.84 5.15
CA TYR A 116 13.67 -8.65 4.94
C TYR A 116 13.88 -7.87 6.25
N PHE A 117 12.81 -7.58 7.01
CA PHE A 117 12.93 -6.87 8.27
C PHE A 117 13.52 -7.71 9.40
N ALA A 118 13.38 -9.02 9.37
CA ALA A 118 14.12 -9.94 10.24
C ALA A 118 15.64 -9.85 10.03
N ALA A 119 16.08 -9.67 8.79
CA ALA A 119 17.49 -9.45 8.47
C ALA A 119 17.93 -8.01 8.79
N ALA A 120 17.13 -7.01 8.38
CA ALA A 120 17.45 -5.59 8.51
C ALA A 120 17.67 -5.18 9.97
N ILE A 121 16.81 -5.61 10.89
CA ILE A 121 16.92 -5.22 12.30
C ILE A 121 18.21 -5.75 12.96
N ARG A 122 18.77 -6.86 12.47
CA ARG A 122 20.02 -7.42 12.99
C ARG A 122 21.26 -6.66 12.51
N THR A 123 21.11 -5.79 11.52
CA THR A 123 22.18 -4.95 10.94
C THR A 123 21.95 -3.48 11.20
N GLU A 124 20.98 -3.12 12.05
CA GLU A 124 20.75 -1.75 12.45
C GLU A 124 21.82 -1.33 13.46
N GLU A 125 22.46 -0.19 13.20
CA GLU A 125 23.60 0.32 13.96
C GLU A 125 23.28 1.70 14.53
N GLY A 126 23.75 1.93 15.76
CA GLY A 126 23.92 3.27 16.32
C GLY A 126 25.31 3.82 15.99
N THR A 127 25.59 5.03 16.42
CA THR A 127 26.95 5.63 16.27
C THR A 127 27.58 5.93 17.61
N ALA A 128 28.92 5.84 17.63
CA ALA A 128 29.75 6.29 18.74
C ALA A 128 30.83 7.23 18.18
N THR A 129 30.84 8.50 18.60
CA THR A 129 31.73 9.52 18.05
C THR A 129 32.38 10.31 19.16
N MET A 130 33.72 10.40 19.14
CA MET A 130 34.44 11.37 19.97
C MET A 130 34.26 12.76 19.33
N LEU A 131 33.57 13.67 20.01
CA LEU A 131 33.37 15.04 19.53
C LEU A 131 34.59 15.92 19.80
N ASP A 132 35.27 15.61 20.88
CA ASP A 132 36.59 16.15 21.29
C ASP A 132 37.32 15.10 22.15
N ASN A 133 38.47 15.49 22.78
CA ASN A 133 39.25 14.54 23.57
C ASN A 133 38.57 14.04 24.86
N ASN A 134 37.50 14.72 25.28
CA ASN A 134 36.83 14.43 26.54
C ASN A 134 35.33 14.17 26.39
N THR A 135 34.77 14.23 25.19
CA THR A 135 33.33 14.10 24.99
C THR A 135 33.01 12.97 24.00
N LEU A 136 32.37 11.91 24.50
CA LEU A 136 31.84 10.83 23.71
C LEU A 136 30.34 11.00 23.47
N SER A 137 29.90 10.99 22.23
CA SER A 137 28.49 10.97 21.82
C SER A 137 28.10 9.57 21.37
N LEU A 138 27.06 9.02 21.99
CA LEU A 138 26.39 7.79 21.51
C LEU A 138 25.03 8.16 20.92
N VAL A 139 24.72 7.60 19.75
CA VAL A 139 23.39 7.71 19.13
C VAL A 139 22.74 6.34 19.10
N LEU A 140 21.60 6.22 19.74
CA LEU A 140 20.81 4.99 19.83
C LEU A 140 19.48 5.17 19.09
N HIS A 141 18.95 4.08 18.56
CA HIS A 141 17.60 3.97 18.00
C HIS A 141 16.74 3.16 18.98
N GLU A 142 15.71 3.77 19.54
CA GLU A 142 14.80 3.14 20.49
C GLU A 142 13.42 2.96 19.87
N PRO A 143 12.66 1.87 20.16
CA PRO A 143 11.28 1.71 19.70
C PRO A 143 10.42 2.93 20.01
N ILE A 144 9.55 3.34 19.06
CA ILE A 144 8.74 4.54 19.24
C ILE A 144 7.58 4.32 20.23
N GLY A 145 7.06 3.10 20.35
CA GLY A 145 6.01 2.78 21.31
C GLY A 145 4.82 2.02 20.75
N VAL A 146 3.60 2.50 21.05
CA VAL A 146 2.37 1.92 20.51
C VAL A 146 1.96 2.64 19.22
N VAL A 147 1.80 1.87 18.14
CA VAL A 147 1.52 2.41 16.80
C VAL A 147 0.11 2.08 16.36
N GLY A 148 -0.65 3.10 15.94
CA GLY A 148 -1.92 2.93 15.24
C GLY A 148 -1.69 2.79 13.74
N GLN A 149 -2.12 1.66 13.16
CA GLN A 149 -1.95 1.36 11.75
C GLN A 149 -3.31 1.18 11.06
N ILE A 150 -3.55 1.91 9.97
CA ILE A 150 -4.77 1.80 9.17
C ILE A 150 -4.36 1.47 7.74
N ILE A 151 -4.89 0.37 7.21
CA ILE A 151 -4.55 -0.14 5.88
C ILE A 151 -5.75 -0.12 4.93
N PRO A 152 -5.49 0.03 3.61
CA PRO A 152 -6.52 0.12 2.58
C PRO A 152 -7.05 -1.25 2.17
N TRP A 153 -8.00 -1.21 1.25
CA TRP A 153 -8.69 -2.40 0.73
C TRP A 153 -8.05 -3.00 -0.53
N ASN A 154 -7.16 -2.29 -1.22
CA ASN A 154 -6.67 -2.73 -2.53
C ASN A 154 -5.54 -3.77 -2.47
N PHE A 155 -4.73 -3.78 -1.42
CA PHE A 155 -3.71 -4.78 -1.11
C PHE A 155 -3.74 -5.12 0.38
N PRO A 156 -4.83 -5.69 0.90
CA PRO A 156 -5.01 -5.83 2.35
C PRO A 156 -3.88 -6.62 3.02
N PHE A 157 -3.52 -7.78 2.50
CA PHE A 157 -2.49 -8.63 3.07
C PHE A 157 -1.09 -8.02 2.96
N LEU A 158 -0.74 -7.52 1.77
CA LEU A 158 0.57 -6.91 1.53
C LEU A 158 0.78 -5.62 2.34
N MET A 159 -0.25 -4.78 2.45
CA MET A 159 -0.17 -3.55 3.25
C MET A 159 -0.12 -3.83 4.75
N ALA A 160 -0.72 -4.92 5.22
CA ALA A 160 -0.51 -5.40 6.58
C ALA A 160 0.96 -5.79 6.79
N ALA A 161 1.54 -6.59 5.91
CA ALA A 161 2.95 -6.98 6.00
C ALA A 161 3.90 -5.76 5.99
N TRP A 162 3.65 -4.78 5.11
CA TRP A 162 4.47 -3.56 5.03
C TRP A 162 4.52 -2.76 6.33
N LYS A 163 3.43 -2.77 7.09
CA LYS A 163 3.33 -2.03 8.35
C LYS A 163 3.69 -2.85 9.58
N LEU A 164 3.29 -4.13 9.60
CA LEU A 164 3.57 -5.02 10.73
C LEU A 164 5.06 -5.36 10.85
N ALA A 165 5.69 -5.75 9.73
CA ALA A 165 7.06 -6.25 9.75
C ALA A 165 8.07 -5.23 10.30
N PRO A 166 8.13 -3.96 9.80
CA PRO A 166 9.07 -2.97 10.34
C PRO A 166 8.74 -2.55 11.79
N ALA A 167 7.47 -2.40 12.15
CA ALA A 167 7.08 -2.02 13.51
C ALA A 167 7.46 -3.10 14.53
N LEU A 168 7.16 -4.37 14.24
CA LEU A 168 7.58 -5.50 15.08
C LEU A 168 9.11 -5.63 15.14
N ALA A 169 9.80 -5.42 14.02
CA ALA A 169 11.27 -5.42 13.97
C ALA A 169 11.85 -4.33 14.88
N ALA A 170 11.32 -3.13 14.82
CA ALA A 170 11.76 -2.01 15.64
C ALA A 170 11.51 -2.23 17.16
N GLY A 171 10.53 -3.07 17.52
CA GLY A 171 10.16 -3.33 18.92
C GLY A 171 8.91 -2.57 19.39
N ASP A 172 8.08 -2.14 18.44
CA ASP A 172 6.81 -1.47 18.71
C ASP A 172 5.67 -2.47 18.92
N CYS A 173 4.63 -2.04 19.63
CA CYS A 173 3.37 -2.74 19.73
C CYS A 173 2.32 -2.06 18.86
N ILE A 174 1.36 -2.85 18.33
CA ILE A 174 0.53 -2.45 17.21
C ILE A 174 -0.95 -2.59 17.54
N VAL A 175 -1.73 -1.58 17.14
CA VAL A 175 -3.17 -1.68 16.92
C VAL A 175 -3.42 -1.49 15.42
N LEU A 176 -3.71 -2.57 14.71
CA LEU A 176 -3.97 -2.59 13.27
C LEU A 176 -5.47 -2.55 13.00
N LYS A 177 -5.87 -1.67 12.08
CA LYS A 177 -7.22 -1.60 11.54
C LYS A 177 -7.22 -1.83 10.03
N PRO A 178 -7.59 -3.04 9.54
CA PRO A 178 -7.81 -3.26 8.11
C PRO A 178 -9.07 -2.55 7.60
N SER A 179 -9.18 -2.40 6.28
CA SER A 179 -10.41 -1.91 5.67
C SER A 179 -11.59 -2.83 5.97
N SER A 180 -12.77 -2.26 6.23
CA SER A 180 -13.99 -3.06 6.46
C SER A 180 -14.48 -3.82 5.21
N THR A 181 -13.99 -3.46 4.03
CA THR A 181 -14.33 -4.16 2.78
C THR A 181 -13.43 -5.35 2.49
N THR A 182 -12.24 -5.44 3.12
CA THR A 182 -11.25 -6.49 2.87
C THR A 182 -10.49 -6.79 4.16
N SER A 183 -11.17 -7.34 5.14
CA SER A 183 -10.55 -7.68 6.43
C SER A 183 -10.07 -9.12 6.51
N LEU A 184 -10.61 -10.01 5.66
CA LEU A 184 -10.55 -11.45 5.91
C LEU A 184 -9.15 -12.04 5.81
N SER A 185 -8.36 -11.69 4.82
CA SER A 185 -7.00 -12.22 4.66
C SER A 185 -6.10 -11.84 5.83
N VAL A 186 -6.25 -10.62 6.37
CA VAL A 186 -5.53 -10.17 7.57
C VAL A 186 -5.98 -10.93 8.81
N LEU A 187 -7.29 -11.16 8.98
CA LEU A 187 -7.82 -11.91 10.11
C LEU A 187 -7.39 -13.38 10.06
N GLU A 188 -7.30 -13.97 8.86
CA GLU A 188 -6.76 -15.33 8.66
C GLU A 188 -5.25 -15.37 8.99
N LEU A 189 -4.46 -14.36 8.62
CA LEU A 189 -3.07 -14.26 9.07
C LEU A 189 -2.99 -14.27 10.59
N VAL A 190 -3.79 -13.43 11.27
CA VAL A 190 -3.80 -13.34 12.74
C VAL A 190 -4.15 -14.69 13.38
N ARG A 191 -5.13 -15.41 12.81
CA ARG A 191 -5.49 -16.75 13.27
C ARG A 191 -4.35 -17.75 13.12
N LEU A 192 -3.63 -17.70 12.02
CA LEU A 192 -2.51 -18.60 11.75
C LEU A 192 -1.28 -18.33 12.63
N ILE A 193 -1.05 -17.07 13.01
CA ILE A 193 0.07 -16.68 13.87
C ILE A 193 -0.31 -16.57 15.35
N GLU A 194 -1.50 -17.04 15.74
CA GLU A 194 -1.92 -17.05 17.14
C GLU A 194 -0.89 -17.77 18.03
N GLY A 195 -0.50 -17.13 19.13
CA GLY A 195 0.55 -17.63 20.03
C GLY A 195 2.00 -17.48 19.52
N VAL A 196 2.23 -16.90 18.34
CA VAL A 196 3.59 -16.59 17.84
C VAL A 196 4.12 -15.30 18.48
N LEU A 197 3.26 -14.30 18.62
CA LEU A 197 3.57 -13.04 19.30
C LEU A 197 3.08 -13.08 20.75
N PRO A 198 3.77 -12.44 21.69
CA PRO A 198 3.23 -12.23 23.04
C PRO A 198 1.89 -11.49 22.99
N ALA A 199 0.99 -11.83 23.92
CA ALA A 199 -0.31 -11.16 24.02
C ALA A 199 -0.16 -9.63 24.11
N GLY A 200 -0.94 -8.89 23.36
CA GLY A 200 -0.93 -7.43 23.33
C GLY A 200 0.10 -6.80 22.36
N VAL A 201 1.13 -7.52 21.88
CA VAL A 201 2.09 -7.00 20.89
C VAL A 201 1.40 -6.64 19.57
N LEU A 202 0.48 -7.48 19.13
CA LEU A 202 -0.40 -7.24 18.01
C LEU A 202 -1.86 -7.27 18.46
N ASN A 203 -2.60 -6.21 18.15
CA ASN A 203 -4.04 -6.13 18.32
C ASN A 203 -4.67 -5.75 16.98
N VAL A 204 -5.75 -6.41 16.60
CA VAL A 204 -6.46 -6.15 15.35
C VAL A 204 -7.91 -5.82 15.65
N ILE A 205 -8.32 -4.65 15.23
CA ILE A 205 -9.68 -4.16 15.36
C ILE A 205 -10.29 -3.96 13.98
N THR A 206 -11.49 -4.43 13.79
CA THR A 206 -12.25 -4.30 12.53
C THR A 206 -13.35 -3.28 12.68
N GLY A 207 -13.87 -2.78 11.56
CA GLY A 207 -14.98 -1.84 11.51
C GLY A 207 -14.81 -0.76 10.45
N LYS A 208 -15.88 0.01 10.25
CA LYS A 208 -15.95 1.08 9.25
C LYS A 208 -14.96 2.21 9.56
N GLY A 209 -14.39 2.81 8.52
CA GLY A 209 -13.46 3.94 8.65
C GLY A 209 -14.08 5.13 9.40
N SER A 210 -15.35 5.43 9.12
CA SER A 210 -16.11 6.52 9.76
C SER A 210 -16.48 6.28 11.23
N ARG A 211 -16.33 5.06 11.74
CA ARG A 211 -16.57 4.69 13.14
C ARG A 211 -15.26 4.24 13.81
N SER A 212 -14.88 3.01 13.66
CA SER A 212 -13.69 2.44 14.31
C SER A 212 -12.39 3.12 13.87
N GLY A 213 -12.29 3.55 12.59
CA GLY A 213 -11.14 4.33 12.11
C GLY A 213 -11.02 5.69 12.80
N GLN A 214 -12.15 6.38 12.99
CA GLN A 214 -12.18 7.65 13.69
C GLN A 214 -11.77 7.51 15.16
N TYR A 215 -12.19 6.43 15.84
CA TYR A 215 -11.78 6.17 17.22
C TYR A 215 -10.26 5.95 17.35
N VAL A 216 -9.62 5.28 16.37
CA VAL A 216 -8.16 5.17 16.32
C VAL A 216 -7.52 6.55 16.17
N LEU A 217 -8.02 7.39 15.26
CA LEU A 217 -7.46 8.73 15.05
C LEU A 217 -7.62 9.65 16.27
N GLU A 218 -8.70 9.53 17.00
CA GLU A 218 -8.98 10.34 18.20
C GLU A 218 -8.25 9.86 19.45
N HIS A 219 -7.85 8.59 19.51
CA HIS A 219 -7.26 8.02 20.72
C HIS A 219 -5.89 8.65 21.04
N PRO A 220 -5.66 9.13 22.27
CA PRO A 220 -4.41 9.84 22.64
C PRO A 220 -3.21 8.91 22.86
N GLY A 221 -3.41 7.62 23.06
CA GLY A 221 -2.40 6.67 23.50
C GLY A 221 -1.48 6.12 22.40
N PHE A 222 -1.50 6.69 21.20
CA PHE A 222 -0.56 6.30 20.14
C PHE A 222 0.68 7.20 20.13
N ALA A 223 1.85 6.59 19.94
CA ALA A 223 3.11 7.28 19.73
C ALA A 223 3.35 7.61 18.25
N LYS A 224 2.61 6.95 17.32
CA LYS A 224 2.71 7.13 15.88
C LYS A 224 1.42 6.68 15.21
N LEU A 225 1.09 7.33 14.09
CA LEU A 225 0.07 6.85 13.15
C LEU A 225 0.72 6.46 11.82
N ALA A 226 0.31 5.32 11.25
CA ALA A 226 0.72 4.86 9.94
C ALA A 226 -0.54 4.58 9.10
N PHE A 227 -0.65 5.24 7.96
CA PHE A 227 -1.84 5.20 7.12
C PHE A 227 -1.49 4.98 5.66
N THR A 228 -2.25 4.11 5.01
CA THR A 228 -2.29 4.00 3.55
C THR A 228 -3.74 4.11 3.08
N GLY A 229 -4.03 5.00 2.13
CA GLY A 229 -5.38 5.20 1.62
C GLY A 229 -5.53 6.46 0.75
N SER A 230 -6.74 7.05 0.71
CA SER A 230 -6.98 8.24 -0.10
C SER A 230 -6.29 9.49 0.48
N THR A 231 -5.93 10.42 -0.40
CA THR A 231 -5.33 11.71 0.00
C THR A 231 -6.25 12.52 0.93
N GLU A 232 -7.55 12.47 0.71
CA GLU A 232 -8.54 13.15 1.55
C GLU A 232 -8.51 12.64 2.99
N VAL A 233 -8.57 11.32 3.19
CA VAL A 233 -8.48 10.70 4.53
C VAL A 233 -7.09 10.91 5.13
N GLY A 234 -6.03 10.83 4.32
CA GLY A 234 -4.65 11.06 4.77
C GLY A 234 -4.42 12.44 5.37
N ARG A 235 -5.07 13.49 4.85
CA ARG A 235 -5.05 14.82 5.47
C ARG A 235 -5.66 14.82 6.87
N GLY A 236 -6.77 14.10 7.09
CA GLY A 236 -7.36 13.92 8.41
C GLY A 236 -6.42 13.17 9.38
N VAL A 237 -5.71 12.15 8.89
CA VAL A 237 -4.72 11.43 9.70
C VAL A 237 -3.53 12.34 10.08
N ALA A 238 -3.03 13.15 9.12
CA ALA A 238 -1.99 14.13 9.38
C ALA A 238 -2.40 15.14 10.45
N GLN A 239 -3.63 15.67 10.36
CA GLN A 239 -4.17 16.59 11.35
C GLN A 239 -4.29 15.92 12.72
N ALA A 240 -4.82 14.71 12.82
CA ALA A 240 -4.93 13.98 14.08
C ALA A 240 -3.57 13.67 14.72
N ALA A 241 -2.53 13.44 13.93
CA ALA A 241 -1.17 13.29 14.40
C ALA A 241 -0.58 14.62 14.88
N ALA A 242 -0.80 15.71 14.12
CA ALA A 242 -0.33 17.05 14.49
C ALA A 242 -0.95 17.54 15.81
N ASP A 243 -2.24 17.31 16.02
CA ASP A 243 -2.94 17.68 17.26
C ASP A 243 -2.35 16.97 18.51
N LYS A 244 -1.71 15.82 18.32
CA LYS A 244 -1.07 15.03 19.38
C LYS A 244 0.46 15.21 19.42
N LEU A 245 1.05 15.96 18.47
CA LEU A 245 2.49 16.10 18.27
C LEU A 245 3.22 14.76 18.10
N ILE A 246 2.60 13.81 17.39
CA ILE A 246 3.18 12.51 17.08
C ILE A 246 3.47 12.39 15.57
N PRO A 247 4.49 11.59 15.17
CA PRO A 247 4.79 11.38 13.75
C PRO A 247 3.69 10.58 13.04
N ALA A 248 3.50 10.88 11.74
CA ALA A 248 2.68 10.08 10.84
C ALA A 248 3.47 9.69 9.59
N THR A 249 3.32 8.45 9.14
CA THR A 249 3.68 8.04 7.78
C THR A 249 2.42 7.84 6.96
N LEU A 250 2.39 8.44 5.77
CA LEU A 250 1.21 8.50 4.91
C LEU A 250 1.59 8.03 3.52
N GLU A 251 0.93 7.00 3.02
CA GLU A 251 0.98 6.56 1.63
C GLU A 251 -0.39 6.79 1.00
N LEU A 252 -0.44 7.68 0.00
CA LEU A 252 -1.68 8.25 -0.50
C LEU A 252 -1.85 7.98 -2.00
N GLY A 253 -2.77 8.70 -2.63
CA GLY A 253 -3.09 8.53 -4.04
C GLY A 253 -1.97 8.94 -5.00
N GLY A 254 -2.14 8.57 -6.27
CA GLY A 254 -1.22 8.90 -7.33
C GLY A 254 -1.88 9.11 -8.69
N LYS A 255 -1.13 9.71 -9.61
CA LYS A 255 -1.47 9.84 -11.02
C LYS A 255 -0.20 9.69 -11.85
N SER A 256 0.38 8.50 -11.79
CA SER A 256 1.74 8.22 -12.24
C SER A 256 1.90 8.39 -13.74
N ALA A 257 3.03 8.99 -14.15
CA ALA A 257 3.42 9.12 -15.54
C ALA A 257 4.13 7.86 -16.02
N ASN A 258 3.64 7.26 -17.10
CA ASN A 258 4.23 6.11 -17.79
C ASN A 258 4.67 6.57 -19.18
N ILE A 259 5.97 6.75 -19.40
CA ILE A 259 6.55 7.53 -20.50
C ILE A 259 7.22 6.61 -21.52
N TYR A 260 6.74 6.61 -22.76
CA TYR A 260 7.19 5.75 -23.86
C TYR A 260 7.87 6.57 -24.95
N PHE A 261 9.19 6.42 -25.09
CA PHE A 261 9.98 7.02 -26.17
C PHE A 261 9.93 6.15 -27.44
N ASP A 262 10.28 6.72 -28.57
CA ASP A 262 10.23 6.10 -29.90
C ASP A 262 11.23 4.94 -30.09
N ASP A 263 12.22 4.82 -29.23
CA ASP A 263 13.22 3.75 -29.19
C ASP A 263 12.94 2.68 -28.14
N CYS A 264 11.79 2.66 -27.48
CA CYS A 264 11.47 1.65 -26.46
C CYS A 264 11.46 0.22 -27.04
N ASN A 265 11.85 -0.76 -26.19
CA ASN A 265 11.61 -2.15 -26.53
C ASN A 265 10.08 -2.40 -26.55
N TRP A 266 9.55 -2.70 -27.74
CA TRP A 266 8.12 -2.71 -28.00
C TRP A 266 7.35 -3.72 -27.15
N ASP A 267 7.87 -4.95 -27.06
CA ASP A 267 7.18 -6.03 -26.34
C ASP A 267 7.17 -5.77 -24.81
N LEU A 268 8.28 -5.36 -24.26
CA LEU A 268 8.37 -4.96 -22.85
C LEU A 268 7.51 -3.74 -22.55
N ALA A 269 7.48 -2.75 -23.44
CA ALA A 269 6.69 -1.55 -23.30
C ALA A 269 5.17 -1.85 -23.29
N MET A 270 4.71 -2.74 -24.17
CA MET A 270 3.32 -3.16 -24.23
C MET A 270 2.91 -4.00 -23.01
N GLU A 271 3.76 -4.90 -22.55
CA GLU A 271 3.54 -5.64 -21.29
C GLU A 271 3.48 -4.67 -20.10
N GLY A 272 4.44 -3.72 -20.02
CA GLY A 272 4.48 -2.71 -18.98
C GLY A 272 3.30 -1.75 -18.98
N LEU A 273 2.68 -1.49 -20.13
CA LEU A 273 1.43 -0.75 -20.22
C LEU A 273 0.30 -1.51 -19.52
N LEU A 274 0.10 -2.79 -19.84
CA LEU A 274 -0.95 -3.60 -19.24
C LEU A 274 -0.70 -3.78 -17.73
N LEU A 275 0.50 -4.17 -17.36
CA LEU A 275 0.91 -4.33 -15.96
C LEU A 275 0.77 -3.02 -15.18
N GLY A 276 1.09 -1.90 -15.81
CA GLY A 276 1.04 -0.57 -15.19
C GLY A 276 -0.37 -0.10 -14.85
N ILE A 277 -1.41 -0.57 -15.58
CA ILE A 277 -2.78 -0.07 -15.37
C ILE A 277 -3.83 -1.15 -15.10
N LEU A 278 -3.62 -2.40 -15.50
CA LEU A 278 -4.63 -3.45 -15.32
C LEU A 278 -4.34 -4.37 -14.13
N PHE A 279 -3.11 -4.38 -13.62
CA PHE A 279 -2.76 -5.06 -12.36
C PHE A 279 -3.70 -4.62 -11.25
N ASN A 280 -4.19 -5.55 -10.47
CA ASN A 280 -5.21 -5.31 -9.44
C ASN A 280 -6.40 -4.46 -9.93
N GLN A 281 -6.85 -4.68 -11.19
CA GLN A 281 -7.97 -3.97 -11.83
C GLN A 281 -7.78 -2.44 -11.88
N GLY A 282 -6.53 -1.96 -11.92
CA GLY A 282 -6.20 -0.53 -11.87
C GLY A 282 -6.36 0.10 -10.49
N GLN A 283 -6.64 -0.68 -9.46
CA GLN A 283 -6.81 -0.23 -8.08
C GLN A 283 -5.44 -0.19 -7.37
N VAL A 284 -4.50 0.53 -7.97
CA VAL A 284 -3.10 0.66 -7.54
C VAL A 284 -2.74 2.13 -7.41
N CYS A 285 -2.27 2.52 -6.26
CA CYS A 285 -1.91 3.93 -5.99
C CYS A 285 -0.83 4.46 -6.94
N CYS A 286 0.12 3.63 -7.37
CA CYS A 286 1.15 3.99 -8.33
C CYS A 286 0.84 3.56 -9.77
N ALA A 287 -0.42 3.24 -10.11
CA ALA A 287 -0.80 2.84 -11.46
C ALA A 287 -0.36 3.86 -12.52
N GLY A 288 0.23 3.37 -13.62
CA GLY A 288 0.70 4.17 -14.75
C GLY A 288 -0.45 4.73 -15.60
N SER A 289 -1.35 5.45 -14.96
CA SER A 289 -2.63 5.87 -15.53
C SER A 289 -2.52 7.05 -16.50
N ARG A 290 -1.42 7.84 -16.46
CA ARG A 290 -1.07 8.83 -17.49
C ARG A 290 -0.01 8.26 -18.40
N VAL A 291 -0.42 7.78 -19.58
CA VAL A 291 0.44 7.16 -20.59
C VAL A 291 0.90 8.24 -21.56
N PHE A 292 2.16 8.67 -21.42
CA PHE A 292 2.77 9.59 -22.36
C PHE A 292 3.46 8.83 -23.48
N VAL A 293 3.11 9.12 -24.73
CA VAL A 293 3.64 8.42 -25.90
C VAL A 293 4.27 9.40 -26.88
N HIS A 294 5.52 9.13 -27.26
CA HIS A 294 6.23 9.94 -28.25
C HIS A 294 5.47 9.95 -29.59
N GLU A 295 5.35 11.13 -30.21
CA GLU A 295 4.50 11.36 -31.39
C GLU A 295 4.80 10.40 -32.55
N LYS A 296 6.05 10.00 -32.77
CA LYS A 296 6.45 9.10 -33.86
C LYS A 296 5.86 7.69 -33.76
N ILE A 297 5.53 7.23 -32.56
CA ILE A 297 4.99 5.89 -32.33
C ILE A 297 3.53 5.91 -31.88
N TYR A 298 2.94 7.08 -31.70
CA TYR A 298 1.63 7.25 -31.04
C TYR A 298 0.52 6.42 -31.68
N ASP A 299 0.32 6.53 -32.98
CA ASP A 299 -0.81 5.88 -33.64
C ASP A 299 -0.68 4.35 -33.58
N LYS A 300 0.51 3.82 -33.89
CA LYS A 300 0.84 2.40 -33.74
C LYS A 300 0.68 1.92 -32.30
N PHE A 301 1.08 2.76 -31.32
CA PHE A 301 0.96 2.43 -29.89
C PHE A 301 -0.51 2.30 -29.46
N VAL A 302 -1.35 3.26 -29.85
CA VAL A 302 -2.78 3.25 -29.54
C VAL A 302 -3.47 2.04 -30.17
N GLU A 303 -3.20 1.74 -31.43
CA GLU A 303 -3.76 0.57 -32.13
C GLU A 303 -3.44 -0.73 -31.41
N GLU A 304 -2.16 -0.96 -31.08
CA GLU A 304 -1.74 -2.19 -30.38
C GLU A 304 -2.27 -2.22 -28.93
N ALA A 305 -2.30 -1.09 -28.23
CA ALA A 305 -2.87 -0.99 -26.89
C ALA A 305 -4.36 -1.38 -26.89
N VAL A 306 -5.16 -0.84 -27.79
CA VAL A 306 -6.59 -1.19 -27.94
C VAL A 306 -6.77 -2.68 -28.18
N LYS A 307 -5.98 -3.28 -29.08
CA LYS A 307 -6.01 -4.71 -29.33
C LYS A 307 -5.74 -5.53 -28.08
N ARG A 308 -4.68 -5.18 -27.32
CA ARG A 308 -4.31 -5.90 -26.10
C ARG A 308 -5.32 -5.70 -24.96
N PHE A 309 -5.86 -4.50 -24.79
CA PHE A 309 -6.89 -4.22 -23.79
C PHE A 309 -8.17 -5.05 -24.05
N ASN A 310 -8.60 -5.14 -25.30
CA ASN A 310 -9.77 -5.94 -25.69
C ASN A 310 -9.53 -7.47 -25.56
N ALA A 311 -8.29 -7.91 -25.55
CA ALA A 311 -7.93 -9.32 -25.41
C ALA A 311 -7.85 -9.79 -23.94
N VAL A 312 -7.91 -8.87 -22.96
CA VAL A 312 -7.82 -9.20 -21.54
C VAL A 312 -9.02 -10.01 -21.08
N LYS A 313 -8.77 -11.18 -20.51
CA LYS A 313 -9.81 -12.02 -19.93
C LYS A 313 -10.23 -11.47 -18.57
N VAL A 314 -11.42 -10.88 -18.54
CA VAL A 314 -12.08 -10.44 -17.30
C VAL A 314 -13.02 -11.54 -16.83
N GLY A 315 -12.95 -11.92 -15.55
CA GLY A 315 -13.75 -13.04 -15.07
C GLY A 315 -13.67 -13.31 -13.58
N ASN A 316 -14.09 -14.52 -13.21
CA ASN A 316 -14.03 -15.01 -11.83
C ASN A 316 -12.58 -14.94 -11.30
N PRO A 317 -12.32 -14.26 -10.18
CA PRO A 317 -10.97 -14.10 -9.62
C PRO A 317 -10.30 -15.42 -9.26
N LEU A 318 -11.05 -16.47 -8.93
CA LEU A 318 -10.50 -17.79 -8.62
C LEU A 318 -10.18 -18.66 -9.83
N ASP A 319 -10.58 -18.24 -11.06
CA ASP A 319 -10.17 -18.95 -12.28
C ASP A 319 -8.72 -18.55 -12.63
N PRO A 320 -7.78 -19.50 -12.70
CA PRO A 320 -6.39 -19.22 -13.07
C PRO A 320 -6.22 -18.57 -14.46
N ALA A 321 -7.20 -18.72 -15.35
CA ALA A 321 -7.20 -18.10 -16.67
C ALA A 321 -7.63 -16.62 -16.64
N THR A 322 -8.23 -16.15 -15.56
CA THR A 322 -8.63 -14.75 -15.38
C THR A 322 -7.41 -13.84 -15.28
N GLN A 323 -7.39 -12.80 -16.12
CA GLN A 323 -6.32 -11.80 -16.14
C GLN A 323 -6.67 -10.52 -15.37
N MET A 324 -7.95 -10.20 -15.28
CA MET A 324 -8.45 -9.06 -14.52
C MET A 324 -9.75 -9.46 -13.81
N GLY A 325 -9.86 -9.17 -12.52
CA GLY A 325 -11.01 -9.47 -11.69
C GLY A 325 -12.03 -8.33 -11.60
N SER A 326 -12.78 -8.29 -10.49
CA SER A 326 -13.80 -7.27 -10.22
C SER A 326 -13.24 -6.06 -9.47
N GLN A 327 -13.85 -4.89 -9.64
CA GLN A 327 -13.66 -3.74 -8.75
C GLN A 327 -14.17 -4.07 -7.35
N ILE A 328 -13.68 -3.36 -6.36
CA ILE A 328 -13.99 -3.67 -4.94
C ILE A 328 -15.49 -3.59 -4.61
N ASP A 329 -16.21 -2.63 -5.16
CA ASP A 329 -17.64 -2.45 -4.91
C ASP A 329 -18.35 -1.65 -6.02
N ALA A 330 -19.67 -1.55 -5.91
CA ALA A 330 -20.50 -0.80 -6.86
C ALA A 330 -20.22 0.71 -6.83
N LYS A 331 -19.77 1.27 -5.71
CA LYS A 331 -19.41 2.69 -5.60
C LYS A 331 -18.18 3.00 -6.44
N GLN A 332 -17.18 2.10 -6.41
CA GLN A 332 -15.98 2.23 -7.23
C GLN A 332 -16.32 2.11 -8.73
N VAL A 333 -17.20 1.18 -9.12
CA VAL A 333 -17.70 1.09 -10.50
C VAL A 333 -18.40 2.37 -10.93
N ALA A 334 -19.26 2.93 -10.08
CA ALA A 334 -19.95 4.20 -10.35
C ALA A 334 -18.97 5.38 -10.48
N LYS A 335 -17.95 5.44 -9.60
CA LYS A 335 -16.87 6.43 -9.68
C LYS A 335 -16.14 6.33 -11.02
N ILE A 336 -15.71 5.13 -11.44
CA ILE A 336 -15.03 4.93 -12.71
C ILE A 336 -15.93 5.37 -13.89
N ALA A 337 -17.20 4.96 -13.90
CA ALA A 337 -18.15 5.33 -14.93
C ALA A 337 -18.33 6.85 -15.03
N SER A 338 -18.41 7.57 -13.90
CA SER A 338 -18.50 9.03 -13.88
C SER A 338 -17.28 9.71 -14.55
N TYR A 339 -16.09 9.16 -14.44
CA TYR A 339 -14.91 9.68 -15.13
C TYR A 339 -14.94 9.42 -16.64
N ILE A 340 -15.62 8.36 -17.09
CA ILE A 340 -15.85 8.14 -18.54
C ILE A 340 -16.76 9.24 -19.10
N ASP A 341 -17.81 9.61 -18.36
CA ASP A 341 -18.71 10.68 -18.77
C ASP A 341 -17.99 12.05 -18.74
N ILE A 342 -17.18 12.32 -17.70
CA ILE A 342 -16.32 13.51 -17.64
C ILE A 342 -15.38 13.59 -18.83
N ALA A 343 -14.70 12.48 -19.20
CA ALA A 343 -13.81 12.44 -20.36
C ALA A 343 -14.51 12.83 -21.64
N LYS A 344 -15.70 12.26 -21.88
CA LYS A 344 -16.54 12.58 -23.05
C LYS A 344 -16.95 14.05 -23.06
N ALA A 345 -17.37 14.58 -21.91
CA ALA A 345 -17.77 15.98 -21.78
C ALA A 345 -16.62 16.96 -22.01
N GLU A 346 -15.38 16.57 -21.68
CA GLU A 346 -14.17 17.34 -21.93
C GLU A 346 -13.62 17.17 -23.37
N GLY A 347 -14.27 16.35 -24.21
CA GLY A 347 -13.89 16.15 -25.62
C GLY A 347 -12.86 15.03 -25.86
N ALA A 348 -12.57 14.21 -24.85
CA ALA A 348 -11.74 13.04 -25.01
C ALA A 348 -12.48 11.90 -25.73
N ALA A 349 -11.75 10.99 -26.35
CA ALA A 349 -12.29 9.85 -27.06
C ALA A 349 -12.02 8.54 -26.29
N ILE A 350 -13.04 7.70 -26.15
CA ILE A 350 -12.90 6.36 -25.58
C ILE A 350 -12.48 5.40 -26.70
N ALA A 351 -11.21 5.02 -26.71
CA ALA A 351 -10.65 4.14 -27.74
C ALA A 351 -11.10 2.66 -27.57
N CYS A 352 -11.25 2.22 -26.31
CA CYS A 352 -11.86 0.92 -25.97
C CYS A 352 -12.41 0.93 -24.54
N GLY A 353 -13.27 -0.03 -24.19
CA GLY A 353 -13.86 -0.17 -22.87
C GLY A 353 -14.86 0.92 -22.51
N GLY A 354 -14.77 1.48 -21.32
CA GLY A 354 -15.59 2.59 -20.84
C GLY A 354 -16.98 2.19 -20.33
N HIS A 355 -17.18 0.92 -19.98
CA HIS A 355 -18.48 0.44 -19.50
C HIS A 355 -18.34 -0.70 -18.49
N LYS A 356 -19.38 -0.88 -17.66
CA LYS A 356 -19.54 -2.06 -16.82
C LYS A 356 -19.77 -3.30 -17.67
N LEU A 357 -19.11 -4.41 -17.31
CA LEU A 357 -19.32 -5.72 -17.95
C LEU A 357 -20.47 -6.46 -17.23
N THR A 358 -21.43 -6.95 -18.02
CA THR A 358 -22.62 -7.67 -17.52
C THR A 358 -22.86 -8.99 -18.24
N GLU A 359 -22.10 -9.30 -19.27
CA GLU A 359 -22.25 -10.52 -20.07
C GLU A 359 -21.52 -11.69 -19.40
N ASN A 360 -21.84 -12.91 -19.81
CA ASN A 360 -21.18 -14.15 -19.39
C ASN A 360 -21.17 -14.36 -17.86
N GLY A 361 -22.22 -13.93 -17.14
CA GLY A 361 -22.36 -14.10 -15.69
C GLY A 361 -21.63 -13.04 -14.85
N LEU A 362 -21.13 -11.96 -15.47
CA LEU A 362 -20.45 -10.85 -14.78
C LEU A 362 -21.43 -9.81 -14.21
N ASP A 363 -22.73 -9.94 -14.51
CA ASP A 363 -23.79 -9.02 -14.08
C ASP A 363 -23.94 -8.92 -12.56
N LYS A 364 -23.64 -10.01 -11.84
CA LYS A 364 -23.71 -10.09 -10.37
C LYS A 364 -22.55 -9.37 -9.66
N GLY A 365 -21.44 -9.16 -10.37
CA GLY A 365 -20.23 -8.58 -9.81
C GLY A 365 -19.98 -7.13 -10.24
N ASN A 366 -18.86 -6.62 -9.77
CA ASN A 366 -18.43 -5.25 -10.00
C ASN A 366 -17.37 -5.17 -11.11
N PHE A 367 -17.64 -5.74 -12.28
CA PHE A 367 -16.68 -5.80 -13.38
C PHE A 367 -16.76 -4.58 -14.28
N PHE A 368 -15.58 -4.05 -14.66
CA PHE A 368 -15.47 -2.90 -15.56
C PHE A 368 -14.46 -3.22 -16.68
N ALA A 369 -14.76 -2.82 -17.90
CA ALA A 369 -13.92 -3.10 -19.05
C ALA A 369 -12.57 -2.38 -18.96
N PRO A 370 -11.44 -3.02 -19.33
CA PRO A 370 -10.18 -2.33 -19.57
C PRO A 370 -10.39 -1.17 -20.53
N THR A 371 -9.97 0.04 -20.11
CA THR A 371 -10.37 1.28 -20.78
C THR A 371 -9.18 2.12 -21.17
N LEU A 372 -9.14 2.54 -22.44
CA LEU A 372 -8.14 3.45 -22.98
C LEU A 372 -8.83 4.72 -23.50
N ILE A 373 -8.36 5.87 -23.00
CA ILE A 373 -8.90 7.19 -23.38
C ILE A 373 -7.83 7.95 -24.16
N THR A 374 -8.19 8.47 -25.33
CA THR A 374 -7.33 9.26 -26.23
C THR A 374 -7.84 10.68 -26.41
N ASN A 375 -7.14 11.51 -27.17
CA ASN A 375 -7.42 12.95 -27.32
C ASN A 375 -7.45 13.68 -25.98
N VAL A 376 -6.54 13.30 -25.06
CA VAL A 376 -6.45 13.86 -23.71
C VAL A 376 -5.34 14.90 -23.64
N THR A 377 -5.65 16.04 -23.03
CA THR A 377 -4.64 17.02 -22.58
C THR A 377 -4.33 16.83 -21.10
N ASN A 378 -3.17 17.35 -20.65
CA ASN A 378 -2.77 17.18 -19.24
C ASN A 378 -3.68 17.94 -18.26
N ASP A 379 -4.51 18.88 -18.75
CA ASP A 379 -5.41 19.71 -17.93
C ASP A 379 -6.78 19.07 -17.70
N MET A 380 -7.16 18.07 -18.50
CA MET A 380 -8.42 17.35 -18.33
C MET A 380 -8.47 16.63 -16.98
N ARG A 381 -9.62 16.59 -16.34
CA ARG A 381 -9.81 15.94 -15.03
C ARG A 381 -9.38 14.48 -15.03
N VAL A 382 -9.63 13.76 -16.13
CA VAL A 382 -9.19 12.36 -16.30
C VAL A 382 -7.69 12.18 -16.32
N ALA A 383 -6.91 13.24 -16.60
CA ALA A 383 -5.45 13.25 -16.52
C ALA A 383 -4.91 13.77 -15.19
N ARG A 384 -5.71 14.52 -14.42
CA ARG A 384 -5.29 15.12 -13.14
C ARG A 384 -5.74 14.35 -11.92
N GLU A 385 -6.96 13.77 -11.95
CA GLU A 385 -7.59 13.15 -10.80
C GLU A 385 -7.38 11.63 -10.80
N GLU A 386 -7.27 11.04 -9.62
CA GLU A 386 -7.12 9.58 -9.44
C GLU A 386 -8.46 8.87 -9.65
N ILE A 387 -8.56 8.08 -10.72
CA ILE A 387 -9.75 7.27 -11.04
C ILE A 387 -9.81 6.00 -10.19
N PHE A 388 -8.66 5.35 -9.99
CA PHE A 388 -8.48 4.13 -9.23
C PHE A 388 -9.26 2.94 -9.82
N GLY A 389 -9.10 2.72 -11.12
CA GLY A 389 -9.73 1.67 -11.90
C GLY A 389 -8.94 1.38 -13.18
N PRO A 390 -9.40 0.45 -14.04
CA PRO A 390 -8.68 -0.02 -15.22
C PRO A 390 -8.76 0.98 -16.38
N VAL A 391 -8.40 2.24 -16.13
CA VAL A 391 -8.54 3.36 -17.06
C VAL A 391 -7.21 4.07 -17.23
N ALA A 392 -6.65 4.02 -18.45
CA ALA A 392 -5.49 4.78 -18.84
C ALA A 392 -5.87 5.93 -19.79
N VAL A 393 -5.21 7.08 -19.62
CA VAL A 393 -5.30 8.20 -20.55
C VAL A 393 -4.01 8.32 -21.35
N VAL A 394 -4.09 8.47 -22.68
CA VAL A 394 -2.94 8.53 -23.56
C VAL A 394 -2.71 9.97 -24.05
N ILE A 395 -1.52 10.48 -23.79
CA ILE A 395 -1.12 11.86 -24.09
C ILE A 395 0.10 11.83 -25.00
N LYS A 396 0.01 12.50 -26.14
CA LYS A 396 1.11 12.62 -27.11
C LYS A 396 2.14 13.65 -26.63
N PHE A 397 3.44 13.36 -26.82
CA PHE A 397 4.52 14.32 -26.58
C PHE A 397 5.57 14.29 -27.70
N LYS A 398 6.38 15.36 -27.83
CA LYS A 398 7.37 15.54 -28.89
C LYS A 398 8.81 15.30 -28.47
N ASP A 399 9.18 15.74 -27.26
CA ASP A 399 10.55 15.68 -26.79
C ASP A 399 10.64 15.46 -25.27
N GLU A 400 11.88 15.23 -24.82
CA GLU A 400 12.21 14.92 -23.42
C GLU A 400 11.82 16.07 -22.47
N ALA A 401 12.06 17.32 -22.86
CA ALA A 401 11.78 18.49 -22.02
C ALA A 401 10.26 18.68 -21.81
N GLU A 402 9.48 18.53 -22.88
CA GLU A 402 8.03 18.61 -22.83
C GLU A 402 7.43 17.53 -21.92
N VAL A 403 7.83 16.26 -22.09
CA VAL A 403 7.24 15.17 -21.31
C VAL A 403 7.60 15.27 -19.84
N VAL A 404 8.83 15.65 -19.49
CA VAL A 404 9.23 15.88 -18.09
C VAL A 404 8.40 16.99 -17.45
N LYS A 405 8.22 18.11 -18.16
CA LYS A 405 7.38 19.22 -17.67
C LYS A 405 5.94 18.76 -17.41
N ARG A 406 5.32 18.01 -18.36
CA ARG A 406 3.95 17.51 -18.23
C ARG A 406 3.82 16.43 -17.16
N ALA A 407 4.79 15.52 -17.04
CA ALA A 407 4.82 14.50 -16.01
C ALA A 407 4.81 15.14 -14.61
N ASN A 408 5.59 16.21 -14.43
CA ASN A 408 5.70 16.94 -13.17
C ASN A 408 4.53 17.88 -12.87
N ASP A 409 3.73 18.24 -13.87
CA ASP A 409 2.51 19.03 -13.70
C ASP A 409 1.36 18.15 -13.19
N SER A 410 1.45 17.82 -11.92
CA SER A 410 0.49 17.02 -11.15
C SER A 410 0.66 17.34 -9.66
N ASN A 411 -0.42 17.26 -8.90
CA ASN A 411 -0.38 17.33 -7.43
C ASN A 411 0.24 16.07 -6.82
N TYR A 412 0.33 14.99 -7.59
CA TYR A 412 0.85 13.70 -7.16
C TYR A 412 2.32 13.49 -7.57
N GLY A 413 2.96 12.55 -6.92
CA GLY A 413 4.33 12.14 -7.21
C GLY A 413 4.68 10.80 -6.55
N LEU A 414 3.82 9.77 -6.71
CA LEU A 414 4.04 8.46 -6.10
C LEU A 414 4.96 7.58 -6.94
N GLY A 415 4.55 7.28 -8.17
CA GLY A 415 5.28 6.41 -9.09
C GLY A 415 5.41 7.00 -10.49
N GLY A 416 6.23 6.35 -11.32
CA GLY A 416 6.38 6.64 -12.73
C GLY A 416 7.26 5.63 -13.42
N ALA A 417 7.21 5.57 -14.78
CA ALA A 417 8.14 4.75 -15.54
C ALA A 417 8.60 5.44 -16.82
N VAL A 418 9.77 5.01 -17.28
CA VAL A 418 10.41 5.47 -18.53
C VAL A 418 10.78 4.25 -19.38
N TRP A 419 10.36 4.25 -20.63
CA TRP A 419 10.62 3.19 -21.60
C TRP A 419 11.47 3.73 -22.74
N THR A 420 12.74 3.34 -22.77
CA THR A 420 13.74 3.74 -23.79
C THR A 420 14.91 2.77 -23.75
N GLN A 421 15.58 2.57 -24.88
CA GLN A 421 16.83 1.81 -24.95
C GLN A 421 18.07 2.72 -24.75
N ASP A 422 17.90 4.05 -24.75
CA ASP A 422 18.99 5.00 -24.43
C ASP A 422 19.11 5.13 -22.89
N ILE A 423 20.14 4.52 -22.33
CA ILE A 423 20.41 4.54 -20.88
C ILE A 423 20.63 5.97 -20.35
N ASN A 424 21.25 6.86 -21.12
CA ASN A 424 21.48 8.23 -20.70
C ASN A 424 20.16 9.01 -20.59
N ARG A 425 19.26 8.84 -21.58
CA ARG A 425 17.89 9.37 -21.54
C ARG A 425 17.13 8.83 -20.34
N ALA A 426 17.17 7.50 -20.15
CA ALA A 426 16.49 6.86 -19.04
C ALA A 426 16.88 7.49 -17.68
N ILE A 427 18.19 7.68 -17.45
CA ILE A 427 18.70 8.26 -16.20
C ILE A 427 18.32 9.75 -16.09
N ARG A 428 18.43 10.54 -17.16
CA ARG A 428 18.08 11.97 -17.14
C ARG A 428 16.60 12.16 -16.81
N VAL A 429 15.72 11.45 -17.52
CA VAL A 429 14.26 11.54 -17.31
C VAL A 429 13.87 11.01 -15.93
N ALA A 430 14.43 9.87 -15.50
CA ALA A 430 14.16 9.32 -14.18
C ALA A 430 14.54 10.29 -13.04
N LYS A 431 15.66 11.00 -13.17
CA LYS A 431 16.07 12.02 -12.19
C LYS A 431 15.22 13.29 -12.24
N ALA A 432 14.68 13.65 -13.41
CA ALA A 432 13.92 14.87 -13.62
C ALA A 432 12.44 14.77 -13.24
N VAL A 433 11.87 13.55 -13.23
CA VAL A 433 10.47 13.31 -12.83
C VAL A 433 10.37 13.34 -11.31
N GLN A 434 9.49 14.20 -10.79
CA GLN A 434 9.26 14.42 -9.36
C GLN A 434 8.35 13.34 -8.76
N THR A 435 8.93 12.17 -8.51
CA THR A 435 8.21 11.01 -7.95
C THR A 435 9.12 10.22 -7.02
N GLY A 436 8.53 9.58 -6.02
CA GLY A 436 9.30 8.82 -5.04
C GLY A 436 9.80 7.49 -5.56
N ARG A 437 9.11 6.89 -6.53
CA ARG A 437 9.53 5.67 -7.24
C ARG A 437 9.46 5.90 -8.75
N ILE A 438 10.54 5.57 -9.45
CA ILE A 438 10.53 5.52 -10.91
C ILE A 438 11.16 4.23 -11.41
N TRP A 439 10.50 3.61 -12.36
CA TRP A 439 10.96 2.40 -13.03
C TRP A 439 11.55 2.72 -14.40
N VAL A 440 12.50 1.94 -14.84
CA VAL A 440 13.07 2.01 -16.19
C VAL A 440 12.91 0.64 -16.85
N ASN A 441 12.21 0.61 -17.98
CA ASN A 441 11.91 -0.60 -18.75
C ASN A 441 11.26 -1.73 -17.94
N THR A 442 10.51 -1.39 -16.91
CA THR A 442 9.68 -2.29 -16.08
C THR A 442 8.58 -1.46 -15.40
N TYR A 443 7.60 -2.13 -14.78
CA TYR A 443 6.57 -1.49 -13.95
C TYR A 443 6.18 -2.38 -12.78
N ASN A 444 5.68 -1.78 -11.67
CA ASN A 444 5.19 -2.47 -10.47
C ASN A 444 6.19 -3.43 -9.77
N ALA A 445 7.49 -3.35 -10.06
CA ALA A 445 8.51 -4.06 -9.30
C ALA A 445 8.75 -3.34 -7.96
N ILE A 446 8.28 -3.95 -6.84
CA ILE A 446 8.32 -3.33 -5.50
C ILE A 446 8.98 -4.31 -4.50
N PRO A 447 10.27 -4.63 -4.64
CA PRO A 447 10.96 -5.51 -3.70
C PRO A 447 11.10 -4.86 -2.32
N ALA A 448 11.14 -5.67 -1.28
CA ALA A 448 11.26 -5.23 0.12
C ALA A 448 12.51 -4.36 0.37
N GLY A 449 13.60 -4.59 -0.38
CA GLY A 449 14.86 -3.88 -0.25
C GLY A 449 14.95 -2.53 -0.98
N ALA A 450 13.85 -1.98 -1.50
CA ALA A 450 13.87 -0.71 -2.21
C ALA A 450 12.78 0.24 -1.67
N PRO A 451 13.12 1.48 -1.24
CA PRO A 451 12.15 2.37 -0.59
C PRO A 451 11.01 2.74 -1.54
N PHE A 452 9.79 2.79 -1.02
CA PHE A 452 8.58 3.19 -1.71
C PHE A 452 7.94 4.37 -0.97
N GLY A 453 7.35 5.32 -1.70
CA GLY A 453 6.63 6.45 -1.10
C GLY A 453 6.57 7.66 -2.02
N GLY A 454 5.69 8.59 -1.69
CA GLY A 454 5.33 9.71 -2.54
C GLY A 454 6.13 10.98 -2.33
N TYR A 455 6.14 11.82 -3.38
CA TYR A 455 6.38 13.26 -3.34
C TYR A 455 5.03 13.97 -3.30
N LYS A 456 5.02 15.25 -3.00
CA LYS A 456 3.84 16.14 -3.06
C LYS A 456 2.68 15.55 -2.23
N GLU A 457 1.44 15.54 -2.81
CA GLU A 457 0.25 15.02 -2.11
C GLU A 457 0.15 13.48 -2.09
N SER A 458 1.15 12.76 -2.61
CA SER A 458 1.16 11.29 -2.58
C SER A 458 1.67 10.70 -1.28
N GLY A 459 2.18 11.50 -0.34
CA GLY A 459 2.49 10.97 0.97
C GLY A 459 3.64 11.64 1.72
N ILE A 460 3.86 11.16 2.94
CA ILE A 460 4.91 11.58 3.87
C ILE A 460 5.60 10.33 4.41
N GLY A 461 6.93 10.31 4.37
CA GLY A 461 7.71 9.14 4.75
C GLY A 461 7.95 8.16 3.61
N ARG A 462 8.39 6.97 3.95
CA ARG A 462 8.65 5.87 3.01
C ARG A 462 8.16 4.56 3.62
N GLU A 463 7.74 3.65 2.76
CA GLU A 463 7.45 2.23 3.07
C GLU A 463 8.57 1.36 2.49
N THR A 464 8.63 0.10 2.92
CA THR A 464 9.66 -0.87 2.52
C THR A 464 11.09 -0.41 2.84
N HIS A 465 12.12 -1.22 2.56
CA HIS A 465 13.51 -0.88 2.83
C HIS A 465 13.82 -0.58 4.33
N LYS A 466 15.06 -0.72 4.73
CA LYS A 466 15.50 -0.45 6.12
C LYS A 466 15.19 0.96 6.62
N VAL A 467 14.98 1.93 5.73
CA VAL A 467 14.56 3.29 6.09
C VAL A 467 13.27 3.32 6.93
N MET A 468 12.45 2.25 6.85
CA MET A 468 11.27 2.12 7.70
C MET A 468 11.60 1.99 9.17
N LEU A 469 12.74 1.42 9.54
CA LEU A 469 13.14 1.30 10.94
C LEU A 469 13.32 2.69 11.59
N GLU A 470 13.80 3.68 10.81
CA GLU A 470 13.88 5.08 11.27
C GLU A 470 12.50 5.67 11.58
N HIS A 471 11.48 5.27 10.81
CA HIS A 471 10.10 5.74 11.03
C HIS A 471 9.40 5.06 12.22
N TYR A 472 9.91 3.93 12.69
CA TYR A 472 9.41 3.17 13.84
C TYR A 472 10.35 3.22 15.04
N SER A 473 11.29 4.17 15.05
CA SER A 473 12.21 4.39 16.16
C SER A 473 12.35 5.86 16.51
N GLN A 474 12.89 6.12 17.68
CA GLN A 474 13.29 7.44 18.13
C GLN A 474 14.79 7.47 18.33
N THR A 475 15.43 8.54 17.86
CA THR A 475 16.87 8.76 18.07
C THR A 475 17.12 9.37 19.44
N LYS A 476 17.93 8.68 20.25
CA LYS A 476 18.42 9.19 21.52
C LYS A 476 19.92 9.48 21.44
N ASN A 477 20.33 10.66 21.85
CA ASN A 477 21.73 10.99 22.01
C ASN A 477 22.12 10.94 23.50
N ILE A 478 23.20 10.22 23.80
CA ILE A 478 23.83 10.18 25.14
C ILE A 478 25.19 10.86 25.05
N MET A 479 25.34 11.96 25.79
CA MET A 479 26.61 12.69 25.88
C MET A 479 27.34 12.26 27.15
N ILE A 480 28.57 11.77 27.03
CA ILE A 480 29.40 11.28 28.10
C ILE A 480 30.62 12.20 28.20
N ASN A 481 30.75 12.88 29.36
CA ASN A 481 31.96 13.63 29.68
C ASN A 481 33.00 12.66 30.25
N LEU A 482 34.14 12.57 29.60
CA LEU A 482 35.32 11.80 30.06
C LEU A 482 36.37 12.70 30.73
N GLY A 483 36.16 14.00 30.77
CA GLY A 483 37.05 14.97 31.40
C GLY A 483 36.88 14.98 32.92
N GLU A 484 38.01 15.12 33.63
CA GLU A 484 38.06 15.12 35.10
C GLU A 484 37.93 16.53 35.70
N LYS A 485 37.99 17.57 34.87
CA LYS A 485 37.98 18.96 35.37
C LYS A 485 36.60 19.60 35.19
N PRO A 486 36.12 20.35 36.19
CA PRO A 486 34.90 21.13 36.05
C PRO A 486 35.10 22.23 35.00
N LEU A 487 34.02 22.63 34.35
CA LEU A 487 34.01 23.70 33.31
C LEU A 487 34.31 25.10 33.91
N GLY A 488 34.17 25.28 35.22
CA GLY A 488 34.45 26.55 35.91
C GLY A 488 33.49 27.69 35.53
N LEU A 489 32.27 27.36 35.13
CA LEU A 489 31.25 28.34 34.75
C LEU A 489 30.47 28.88 35.96
N TYR A 490 30.50 28.18 37.09
CA TYR A 490 29.82 28.53 38.32
C TYR A 490 30.72 28.31 39.53
#